data_7e3fdb1b17fc675f9a96a1ed12b7f8e7
#
_entry.id   7e3fdb1b17fc675f9a96a1ed12b7f8e7
#
_cell.length_a   1.000
_cell.length_b   1.000
_cell.length_c   1.000
_cell.angle_alpha   90.00
_cell.angle_beta   90.00
_cell.angle_gamma   90.00
#
_symmetry.space_group_name_H-M   'P 1'
#
loop_
_entity.id
_entity.type
_entity.pdbx_description
1 polymer ?
#
loop_
_entity_poly.entity_id
_entity_poly.type
_entity_poly.pdbx_seq_one_letter_code
_entity_poly.pdbx_strand_id
1 'polypeptide(L)'
;MAKGKKRPAELPEYGTVMMKGVQYYRTRITDADGKRVAIYGLTREELYDRVEDAQKKIAEVVFHRENPTVEEYCEKWLLMRSGTVRTNTLEGYERMVNRYIVGPIGQMYMDEVTTDDLRLLMVPLSKGSSGMYGQLNMLIKNIFNSAEESKVIKEN
;
A
#
# COMPACT_ATOMS: atom_id res chain seq x y z
N MET A 1 5.23 -21.84 -17.15
CA MET A 1 5.76 -22.87 -16.23
C MET A 1 6.39 -22.14 -15.03
N ALA A 2 5.77 -22.21 -13.87
CA ALA A 2 6.33 -21.63 -12.64
C ALA A 2 7.61 -22.39 -12.28
N LYS A 3 8.76 -21.69 -12.22
CA LYS A 3 10.00 -22.27 -11.72
C LYS A 3 9.77 -22.66 -10.25
N GLY A 4 9.77 -23.97 -9.96
CA GLY A 4 9.67 -24.51 -8.61
C GLY A 4 10.73 -23.87 -7.72
N LYS A 5 10.31 -23.32 -6.59
CA LYS A 5 11.20 -22.75 -5.57
C LYS A 5 12.21 -23.82 -5.12
N LYS A 6 13.50 -23.50 -5.21
CA LYS A 6 14.56 -24.33 -4.66
C LYS A 6 14.46 -24.25 -3.14
N ARG A 7 13.98 -25.33 -2.50
CA ARG A 7 14.01 -25.47 -1.03
C ARG A 7 15.47 -25.57 -0.57
N PRO A 8 15.80 -25.08 0.65
CA PRO A 8 17.12 -25.28 1.22
C PRO A 8 17.41 -26.78 1.41
N ALA A 9 18.69 -27.16 1.35
CA ALA A 9 19.11 -28.55 1.51
C ALA A 9 18.76 -29.13 2.90
N GLU A 10 18.74 -28.27 3.93
CA GLU A 10 18.26 -28.58 5.28
C GLU A 10 17.09 -27.66 5.64
N LEU A 11 15.96 -28.29 6.03
CA LEU A 11 14.80 -27.54 6.53
C LEU A 11 15.00 -27.19 8.01
N PRO A 12 14.46 -26.05 8.48
CA PRO A 12 14.48 -25.71 9.90
C PRO A 12 13.84 -26.79 10.78
N GLU A 13 14.29 -26.89 12.02
CA GLU A 13 13.61 -27.71 13.01
C GLU A 13 12.35 -27.00 13.49
N TYR A 14 11.23 -27.74 13.50
CA TYR A 14 9.94 -27.25 13.94
C TYR A 14 9.45 -28.05 15.15
N GLY A 15 8.79 -27.38 16.09
CA GLY A 15 8.08 -28.06 17.16
C GLY A 15 6.90 -28.89 16.62
N THR A 16 6.49 -29.90 17.34
CA THR A 16 5.32 -30.72 16.99
C THR A 16 4.19 -30.55 18.00
N VAL A 17 2.95 -30.75 17.56
CA VAL A 17 1.76 -30.70 18.38
C VAL A 17 0.74 -31.73 17.89
N MET A 18 0.07 -32.38 18.82
CA MET A 18 -1.04 -33.31 18.51
C MET A 18 -2.36 -32.57 18.53
N MET A 19 -3.12 -32.63 17.42
CA MET A 19 -4.48 -32.10 17.34
C MET A 19 -5.42 -33.16 16.75
N LYS A 20 -6.47 -33.51 17.48
CA LYS A 20 -7.47 -34.50 17.08
C LYS A 20 -6.86 -35.83 16.63
N GLY A 21 -5.79 -36.28 17.31
CA GLY A 21 -5.13 -37.57 17.00
C GLY A 21 -4.14 -37.50 15.82
N VAL A 22 -3.92 -36.30 15.22
CA VAL A 22 -2.96 -36.11 14.12
C VAL A 22 -1.81 -35.22 14.61
N GLN A 23 -0.58 -35.62 14.28
CA GLN A 23 0.62 -34.85 14.59
C GLN A 23 0.84 -33.78 13.52
N TYR A 24 1.02 -32.53 13.97
CA TYR A 24 1.36 -31.39 13.12
C TYR A 24 2.71 -30.83 13.51
N TYR A 25 3.47 -30.36 12.53
CA TYR A 25 4.59 -29.45 12.74
C TYR A 25 4.05 -28.04 12.95
N ARG A 26 4.71 -27.28 13.83
CA ARG A 26 4.25 -25.93 14.23
C ARG A 26 5.41 -24.96 14.33
N THR A 27 5.16 -23.74 13.87
CA THR A 27 6.01 -22.59 14.15
C THR A 27 5.16 -21.34 14.41
N ARG A 28 5.79 -20.24 14.79
CA ARG A 28 5.13 -18.93 14.97
C ARG A 28 5.86 -17.91 14.16
N ILE A 29 5.09 -17.06 13.47
CA ILE A 29 5.59 -15.88 12.78
C ILE A 29 4.93 -14.63 13.37
N THR A 30 5.54 -13.47 13.17
CA THR A 30 4.94 -12.17 13.48
C THR A 30 4.25 -11.65 12.25
N ASP A 31 2.97 -11.29 12.34
CA ASP A 31 2.21 -10.70 11.25
C ASP A 31 2.53 -9.21 11.05
N ALA A 32 1.89 -8.59 10.06
CA ALA A 32 2.10 -7.17 9.74
C ALA A 32 1.67 -6.20 10.86
N ASP A 33 0.89 -6.67 11.84
CA ASP A 33 0.42 -5.90 13.00
C ASP A 33 1.26 -6.17 14.26
N GLY A 34 2.35 -6.94 14.13
CA GLY A 34 3.22 -7.30 15.25
C GLY A 34 2.69 -8.44 16.13
N LYS A 35 1.59 -9.11 15.74
CA LYS A 35 1.01 -10.22 16.49
C LYS A 35 1.67 -11.54 16.10
N ARG A 36 1.86 -12.42 17.09
CA ARG A 36 2.38 -13.78 16.86
C ARG A 36 1.26 -14.72 16.41
N VAL A 37 1.37 -15.21 15.18
CA VAL A 37 0.44 -16.16 14.57
C VAL A 37 1.12 -17.52 14.45
N ALA A 38 0.40 -18.60 14.85
CA ALA A 38 0.90 -19.95 14.70
C ALA A 38 0.57 -20.50 13.31
N ILE A 39 1.54 -21.15 12.66
CA ILE A 39 1.37 -21.86 11.39
C ILE A 39 1.60 -23.35 11.64
N TYR A 40 0.80 -24.16 10.98
CA TYR A 40 0.81 -25.63 11.10
C TYR A 40 0.98 -26.26 9.72
N GLY A 41 1.66 -27.41 9.67
CA GLY A 41 1.79 -28.26 8.48
C GLY A 41 1.82 -29.73 8.89
N LEU A 42 1.37 -30.62 8.02
CA LEU A 42 1.43 -32.06 8.24
C LEU A 42 2.85 -32.61 8.07
N THR A 43 3.64 -31.95 7.21
CA THR A 43 5.05 -32.26 6.99
C THR A 43 5.91 -31.02 7.22
N ARG A 44 7.24 -31.22 7.37
CA ARG A 44 8.19 -30.10 7.48
C ARG A 44 8.22 -29.24 6.22
N GLU A 45 8.12 -29.89 5.07
CA GLU A 45 8.11 -29.25 3.75
C GLU A 45 6.87 -28.38 3.58
N GLU A 46 5.70 -28.91 3.93
CA GLU A 46 4.45 -28.16 3.87
C GLU A 46 4.47 -26.95 4.81
N LEU A 47 4.98 -27.12 6.03
CA LEU A 47 5.09 -26.02 6.97
C LEU A 47 6.05 -24.95 6.47
N TYR A 48 7.18 -25.35 5.89
CA TYR A 48 8.15 -24.43 5.31
C TYR A 48 7.53 -23.57 4.19
N ASP A 49 6.84 -24.21 3.24
CA ASP A 49 6.17 -23.51 2.15
C ASP A 49 5.11 -22.53 2.66
N ARG A 50 4.31 -22.93 3.65
CA ARG A 50 3.29 -22.08 4.28
C ARG A 50 3.91 -20.86 5.00
N VAL A 51 5.04 -21.05 5.67
CA VAL A 51 5.77 -19.97 6.34
C VAL A 51 6.34 -18.99 5.30
N GLU A 52 6.95 -19.50 4.24
CA GLU A 52 7.48 -18.69 3.15
C GLU A 52 6.38 -17.84 2.49
N ASP A 53 5.23 -18.44 2.19
CA ASP A 53 4.11 -17.74 1.57
C ASP A 53 3.48 -16.69 2.52
N ALA A 54 3.40 -17.02 3.82
CA ALA A 54 2.92 -16.07 4.81
C ALA A 54 3.89 -14.90 4.98
N GLN A 55 5.20 -15.14 5.04
CA GLN A 55 6.22 -14.07 5.13
C GLN A 55 6.20 -13.15 3.91
N LYS A 56 5.98 -13.69 2.69
CA LYS A 56 5.84 -12.87 1.49
C LYS A 56 4.62 -11.96 1.55
N LYS A 57 3.46 -12.51 1.94
CA LYS A 57 2.24 -11.71 2.10
C LYS A 57 2.40 -10.62 3.16
N ILE A 58 3.08 -10.93 4.27
CA ILE A 58 3.39 -9.94 5.31
C ILE A 58 4.30 -8.84 4.75
N ALA A 59 5.36 -9.22 4.02
CA ALA A 59 6.27 -8.25 3.41
C ALA A 59 5.56 -7.36 2.38
N GLU A 60 4.65 -7.90 1.56
CA GLU A 60 3.81 -7.12 0.65
C GLU A 60 2.91 -6.13 1.40
N VAL A 61 2.23 -6.56 2.47
CA VAL A 61 1.37 -5.68 3.29
C VAL A 61 2.18 -4.57 3.95
N VAL A 62 3.37 -4.88 4.49
CA VAL A 62 4.26 -3.88 5.10
C VAL A 62 4.75 -2.90 4.04
N PHE A 63 5.17 -3.40 2.86
CA PHE A 63 5.60 -2.57 1.75
C PHE A 63 4.51 -1.59 1.30
N HIS A 64 3.27 -2.05 1.10
CA HIS A 64 2.15 -1.18 0.73
C HIS A 64 1.76 -0.17 1.82
N ARG A 65 1.95 -0.50 3.09
CA ARG A 65 1.73 0.46 4.19
C ARG A 65 2.78 1.58 4.21
N GLU A 66 4.01 1.23 3.89
CA GLU A 66 5.14 2.17 3.84
C GLU A 66 5.19 2.96 2.54
N ASN A 67 4.77 2.33 1.43
CA ASN A 67 4.73 2.90 0.08
C ASN A 67 3.34 2.75 -0.55
N PRO A 68 2.35 3.57 -0.16
CA PRO A 68 1.04 3.55 -0.79
C PRO A 68 1.13 4.07 -2.24
N THR A 69 0.20 3.61 -3.09
CA THR A 69 -0.02 4.24 -4.39
C THR A 69 -0.64 5.63 -4.23
N VAL A 70 -0.57 6.44 -5.29
CA VAL A 70 -1.22 7.76 -5.32
C VAL A 70 -2.72 7.63 -5.09
N GLU A 71 -3.38 6.61 -5.66
CA GLU A 71 -4.80 6.34 -5.47
C GLU A 71 -5.11 6.06 -3.98
N GLU A 72 -4.41 5.10 -3.36
CA GLU A 72 -4.59 4.74 -1.94
C GLU A 72 -4.35 5.94 -1.01
N TYR A 73 -3.34 6.76 -1.31
CA TYR A 73 -3.07 7.94 -0.50
C TYR A 73 -4.12 9.04 -0.69
N CYS A 74 -4.59 9.27 -1.92
CA CYS A 74 -5.67 10.22 -2.20
C CYS A 74 -6.98 9.83 -1.49
N GLU A 75 -7.34 8.55 -1.48
CA GLU A 75 -8.52 8.05 -0.75
C GLU A 75 -8.39 8.33 0.75
N LYS A 76 -7.24 8.00 1.34
CA LYS A 76 -6.94 8.29 2.75
C LYS A 76 -6.99 9.79 3.04
N TRP A 77 -6.43 10.62 2.17
CA TRP A 77 -6.43 12.07 2.32
C TRP A 77 -7.86 12.65 2.25
N LEU A 78 -8.68 12.20 1.30
CA LEU A 78 -10.08 12.60 1.18
C LEU A 78 -10.88 12.20 2.43
N LEU A 79 -10.65 10.99 2.95
CA LEU A 79 -11.26 10.53 4.20
C LEU A 79 -10.88 11.44 5.38
N MET A 80 -9.61 11.83 5.52
CA MET A 80 -9.18 12.79 6.56
C MET A 80 -9.85 14.16 6.39
N ARG A 81 -10.09 14.61 5.14
CA ARG A 81 -10.77 15.88 4.86
C ARG A 81 -12.26 15.85 5.10
N SER A 82 -12.92 14.69 5.04
CA SER A 82 -14.37 14.55 5.26
C SER A 82 -14.84 15.10 6.60
N GLY A 83 -13.98 15.04 7.63
CA GLY A 83 -14.27 15.61 8.96
C GLY A 83 -14.03 17.13 9.08
N THR A 84 -13.44 17.79 8.09
CA THR A 84 -13.00 19.19 8.19
C THR A 84 -13.60 20.12 7.14
N VAL A 85 -14.16 19.59 6.05
CA VAL A 85 -14.76 20.37 4.97
C VAL A 85 -16.23 20.03 4.80
N ARG A 86 -16.99 20.95 4.17
CA ARG A 86 -18.40 20.72 3.85
C ARG A 86 -18.54 19.66 2.77
N THR A 87 -19.64 18.90 2.78
CA THR A 87 -19.93 17.81 1.84
C THR A 87 -19.76 18.22 0.38
N ASN A 88 -20.35 19.33 -0.04
CA ASN A 88 -20.24 19.82 -1.43
C ASN A 88 -18.79 20.15 -1.82
N THR A 89 -17.97 20.61 -0.87
CA THR A 89 -16.55 20.87 -1.09
C THR A 89 -15.78 19.56 -1.26
N LEU A 90 -16.08 18.57 -0.42
CA LEU A 90 -15.49 17.25 -0.50
C LEU A 90 -15.78 16.57 -1.84
N GLU A 91 -17.05 16.57 -2.28
CA GLU A 91 -17.46 16.05 -3.59
C GLU A 91 -16.73 16.74 -4.76
N GLY A 92 -16.47 18.05 -4.61
CA GLY A 92 -15.67 18.81 -5.56
C GLY A 92 -14.20 18.33 -5.60
N TYR A 93 -13.64 18.08 -4.42
CA TYR A 93 -12.27 17.54 -4.30
C TYR A 93 -12.17 16.12 -4.88
N GLU A 94 -13.11 15.24 -4.54
CA GLU A 94 -13.16 13.86 -5.06
C GLU A 94 -13.20 13.84 -6.59
N ARG A 95 -14.05 14.63 -7.21
CA ARG A 95 -14.14 14.73 -8.68
C ARG A 95 -12.84 15.20 -9.32
N MET A 96 -12.21 16.22 -8.73
CA MET A 96 -10.95 16.78 -9.24
C MET A 96 -9.79 15.79 -9.05
N VAL A 97 -9.66 15.21 -7.86
CA VAL A 97 -8.61 14.23 -7.52
C VAL A 97 -8.74 13.01 -8.42
N ASN A 98 -9.91 12.39 -8.52
CA ASN A 98 -10.12 11.20 -9.33
C ASN A 98 -9.85 11.45 -10.82
N ARG A 99 -10.29 12.57 -11.35
CA ARG A 99 -10.12 12.87 -12.78
C ARG A 99 -8.71 13.27 -13.17
N TYR A 100 -8.05 14.11 -12.37
CA TYR A 100 -6.82 14.79 -12.78
C TYR A 100 -5.55 14.28 -12.07
N ILE A 101 -5.69 13.55 -10.96
CA ILE A 101 -4.56 12.95 -10.23
C ILE A 101 -4.60 11.43 -10.35
N VAL A 102 -5.64 10.80 -9.81
CA VAL A 102 -5.74 9.32 -9.78
C VAL A 102 -5.82 8.74 -11.19
N GLY A 103 -6.60 9.35 -12.09
CA GLY A 103 -6.71 8.86 -13.47
C GLY A 103 -5.35 8.71 -14.17
N PRO A 104 -4.51 9.74 -14.20
CA PRO A 104 -3.19 9.68 -14.86
C PRO A 104 -2.12 8.90 -14.09
N ILE A 105 -2.00 9.07 -12.76
CA ILE A 105 -0.87 8.56 -11.96
C ILE A 105 -1.28 7.71 -10.75
N GLY A 106 -2.56 7.32 -10.63
CA GLY A 106 -3.09 6.63 -9.45
C GLY A 106 -2.35 5.33 -9.10
N GLN A 107 -1.84 4.62 -10.10
CA GLN A 107 -1.13 3.34 -9.92
C GLN A 107 0.37 3.50 -9.60
N MET A 108 0.91 4.72 -9.68
CA MET A 108 2.29 4.98 -9.27
C MET A 108 2.39 4.98 -7.74
N TYR A 109 3.51 4.55 -7.21
CA TYR A 109 3.80 4.72 -5.77
C TYR A 109 4.08 6.19 -5.45
N MET A 110 3.69 6.63 -4.25
CA MET A 110 3.83 8.04 -3.84
C MET A 110 5.29 8.52 -3.87
N ASP A 111 6.25 7.65 -3.56
CA ASP A 111 7.68 7.95 -3.54
C ASP A 111 8.34 7.94 -4.94
N GLU A 112 7.65 7.42 -5.95
CA GLU A 112 8.11 7.42 -7.34
C GLU A 112 7.66 8.65 -8.13
N VAL A 113 6.66 9.40 -7.62
CA VAL A 113 6.12 10.58 -8.32
C VAL A 113 7.12 11.72 -8.32
N THR A 114 7.46 12.18 -9.52
CA THR A 114 8.39 13.31 -9.70
C THR A 114 7.66 14.64 -9.86
N THR A 115 8.40 15.74 -9.64
CA THR A 115 7.88 17.09 -9.89
C THR A 115 7.42 17.27 -11.34
N ASP A 116 8.06 16.59 -12.30
CA ASP A 116 7.68 16.68 -13.71
C ASP A 116 6.36 15.94 -13.99
N ASP A 117 6.11 14.79 -13.33
CA ASP A 117 4.81 14.11 -13.39
C ASP A 117 3.70 15.05 -12.89
N LEU A 118 3.93 15.74 -11.76
CA LEU A 118 2.96 16.70 -11.23
C LEU A 118 2.73 17.92 -12.16
N ARG A 119 3.77 18.40 -12.83
CA ARG A 119 3.63 19.45 -13.85
C ARG A 119 2.81 18.99 -15.05
N LEU A 120 2.99 17.75 -15.50
CA LEU A 120 2.24 17.17 -16.60
C LEU A 120 0.74 17.06 -16.29
N LEU A 121 0.35 16.81 -15.03
CA LEU A 121 -1.06 16.81 -14.61
C LEU A 121 -1.73 18.19 -14.83
N MET A 122 -0.97 19.26 -14.79
CA MET A 122 -1.47 20.62 -14.95
C MET A 122 -1.67 21.04 -16.42
N VAL A 123 -1.03 20.33 -17.37
CA VAL A 123 -1.05 20.69 -18.80
C VAL A 123 -2.48 20.76 -19.38
N PRO A 124 -3.40 19.78 -19.11
CA PRO A 124 -4.76 19.82 -19.65
C PRO A 124 -5.55 21.08 -19.24
N LEU A 125 -5.22 21.66 -18.08
CA LEU A 125 -5.90 22.84 -17.53
C LEU A 125 -5.18 24.15 -17.84
N SER A 126 -3.97 24.12 -18.42
CA SER A 126 -3.17 25.32 -18.71
C SER A 126 -3.84 26.27 -19.71
N LYS A 127 -4.68 25.74 -20.60
CA LYS A 127 -5.42 26.50 -21.63
C LYS A 127 -6.88 26.77 -21.24
N GLY A 128 -7.30 26.37 -20.04
CA GLY A 128 -8.67 26.42 -19.56
C GLY A 128 -8.90 27.52 -18.51
N SER A 129 -9.90 27.27 -17.65
CA SER A 129 -10.25 28.19 -16.56
C SER A 129 -9.13 28.28 -15.52
N SER A 130 -8.66 29.50 -15.23
CA SER A 130 -7.63 29.75 -14.21
C SER A 130 -8.07 29.29 -12.81
N GLY A 131 -9.38 29.25 -12.53
CA GLY A 131 -9.92 28.75 -11.27
C GLY A 131 -9.71 27.26 -11.08
N MET A 132 -9.95 26.44 -12.11
CA MET A 132 -9.70 24.99 -12.04
C MET A 132 -8.21 24.68 -11.93
N TYR A 133 -7.37 25.40 -12.65
CA TYR A 133 -5.92 25.30 -12.55
C TYR A 133 -5.45 25.57 -11.10
N GLY A 134 -5.89 26.68 -10.51
CA GLY A 134 -5.55 27.03 -9.13
C GLY A 134 -6.06 26.00 -8.12
N GLN A 135 -7.27 25.47 -8.31
CA GLN A 135 -7.83 24.44 -7.43
C GLN A 135 -7.06 23.12 -7.52
N LEU A 136 -6.70 22.66 -8.71
CA LEU A 136 -5.89 21.45 -8.88
C LEU A 136 -4.51 21.61 -8.26
N ASN A 137 -3.85 22.76 -8.50
CA ASN A 137 -2.54 23.03 -7.90
C ASN A 137 -2.60 23.03 -6.37
N MET A 138 -3.63 23.61 -5.78
CA MET A 138 -3.86 23.56 -4.32
C MET A 138 -4.04 22.12 -3.83
N LEU A 139 -4.83 21.29 -4.53
CA LEU A 139 -5.07 19.90 -4.15
C LEU A 139 -3.78 19.08 -4.22
N ILE A 140 -3.02 19.18 -5.31
CA ILE A 140 -1.71 18.52 -5.46
C ILE A 140 -0.81 18.87 -4.28
N LYS A 141 -0.61 20.18 -4.02
CA LYS A 141 0.22 20.64 -2.90
C LYS A 141 -0.24 20.09 -1.56
N ASN A 142 -1.55 20.13 -1.28
CA ASN A 142 -2.07 19.68 -0.01
C ASN A 142 -1.91 18.16 0.19
N ILE A 143 -2.10 17.36 -0.87
CA ILE A 143 -1.96 15.91 -0.83
C ILE A 143 -0.48 15.54 -0.61
N PHE A 144 0.44 16.09 -1.41
CA PHE A 144 1.85 15.74 -1.32
C PHE A 144 2.53 16.31 -0.06
N ASN A 145 2.19 17.52 0.39
CA ASN A 145 2.65 18.03 1.68
C ASN A 145 2.16 17.17 2.85
N SER A 146 0.90 16.71 2.80
CA SER A 146 0.38 15.77 3.82
C SER A 146 1.13 14.43 3.81
N ALA A 147 1.56 13.96 2.64
CA ALA A 147 2.35 12.74 2.51
C ALA A 147 3.77 12.91 3.08
N GLU A 148 4.39 14.08 2.87
CA GLU A 148 5.67 14.44 3.45
C GLU A 148 5.60 14.55 4.99
N GLU A 149 4.61 15.28 5.52
CA GLU A 149 4.36 15.39 6.97
C GLU A 149 4.13 14.01 7.62
N SER A 150 3.45 13.11 6.91
CA SER A 150 3.18 11.73 7.34
C SER A 150 4.38 10.79 7.11
N LYS A 151 5.50 11.28 6.59
CA LYS A 151 6.72 10.51 6.25
C LYS A 151 6.49 9.35 5.26
N VAL A 152 5.46 9.47 4.42
CA VAL A 152 5.21 8.54 3.31
C VAL A 152 6.18 8.81 2.17
N ILE A 153 6.52 10.09 1.95
CA ILE A 153 7.58 10.54 1.04
C ILE A 153 8.62 11.35 1.81
N LYS A 154 9.85 11.42 1.31
CA LYS A 154 10.97 12.07 2.02
C LYS A 154 11.06 13.56 1.77
N GLU A 155 10.81 13.99 0.52
CA GLU A 155 10.80 15.39 0.09
C GLU A 155 9.78 15.55 -1.05
N ASN A 156 9.14 16.73 -1.11
CA ASN A 156 8.16 17.07 -2.13
C ASN A 156 8.67 18.20 -3.04
#